data_fad17a64693b2dc8f31fc5ef19dde8ed
#
_entry.id   fad17a64693b2dc8f31fc5ef19dde8ed
#
_cell.length_a   1.000
_cell.length_b   1.000
_cell.length_c   1.000
_cell.angle_alpha   90.00
_cell.angle_beta   90.00
_cell.angle_gamma   90.00
#
_symmetry.space_group_name_H-M   'P 1'
#
loop_
_entity.id
_entity.type
_entity.pdbx_description
1 polymer ?
#
loop_
_entity_poly.entity_id
_entity_poly.type
_entity_poly.pdbx_seq_one_letter_code
_entity_poly.pdbx_strand_id
1 'polypeptide(L)'
;MMGVHPCYVKENFEEELNIAKEWLAKRPFAAVGEIGLDYYWDKTFVQEQKIALNTQMSWALEKNLPVVIHTRDAMRDTIDLVKPFAQKGLQGVFHCFSGSREIAQEITRMGFYLGIGGVLTYPKAGLKELAKELPLDWIILETDAPYLTPVPFRGKRNEPSYIPYIAQLLADIREMQMDELIAITNNNSSKLFGS
;
A
#
# COMPACT_ATOMS: atom_id res chain seq x y z
N MET A 1 -3.31 11.87 -1.90
CA MET A 1 -4.19 10.87 -2.55
C MET A 1 -5.64 11.11 -2.18
N MET A 2 -6.60 10.51 -2.93
CA MET A 2 -8.04 10.62 -2.70
C MET A 2 -8.68 9.26 -2.96
N GLY A 3 -9.54 8.83 -2.03
CA GLY A 3 -10.28 7.57 -2.12
C GLY A 3 -11.11 7.31 -0.88
N VAL A 4 -11.95 6.28 -0.94
CA VAL A 4 -12.77 5.79 0.18
C VAL A 4 -12.12 4.50 0.70
N HIS A 5 -11.58 4.59 1.91
CA HIS A 5 -10.96 3.45 2.60
C HIS A 5 -12.01 2.39 2.96
N PRO A 6 -11.71 1.07 2.85
CA PRO A 6 -12.68 0.00 3.07
C PRO A 6 -13.39 0.06 4.43
N CYS A 7 -12.74 0.52 5.49
CA CYS A 7 -13.37 0.66 6.81
C CYS A 7 -14.50 1.73 6.86
N TYR A 8 -14.54 2.64 5.87
CA TYR A 8 -15.59 3.66 5.75
C TYR A 8 -16.67 3.30 4.72
N VAL A 9 -16.57 2.14 4.09
CA VAL A 9 -17.61 1.61 3.21
C VAL A 9 -18.74 1.06 4.08
N LYS A 10 -19.89 1.72 4.02
CA LYS A 10 -21.12 1.42 4.79
C LYS A 10 -22.35 1.52 3.86
N GLU A 11 -23.56 1.64 4.43
CA GLU A 11 -24.80 1.75 3.67
C GLU A 11 -24.80 2.93 2.68
N ASN A 12 -24.10 4.02 3.03
CA ASN A 12 -24.00 5.24 2.20
C ASN A 12 -22.77 5.27 1.30
N PHE A 13 -22.14 4.13 1.01
CA PHE A 13 -20.84 4.09 0.30
C PHE A 13 -20.88 4.72 -1.08
N GLU A 14 -22.02 4.70 -1.76
CA GLU A 14 -22.19 5.33 -3.08
C GLU A 14 -22.10 6.88 -2.98
N GLU A 15 -22.63 7.47 -1.91
CA GLU A 15 -22.51 8.91 -1.64
C GLU A 15 -21.05 9.28 -1.37
N GLU A 16 -20.36 8.49 -0.55
CA GLU A 16 -18.93 8.68 -0.26
C GLU A 16 -18.06 8.54 -1.53
N LEU A 17 -18.37 7.57 -2.39
CA LEU A 17 -17.70 7.43 -3.69
C LEU A 17 -17.95 8.65 -4.58
N ASN A 18 -19.18 9.19 -4.63
CA ASN A 18 -19.48 10.37 -5.41
C ASN A 18 -18.70 11.59 -4.93
N ILE A 19 -18.59 11.79 -3.61
CA ILE A 19 -17.75 12.86 -3.01
C ILE A 19 -16.29 12.70 -3.42
N ALA A 20 -15.72 11.48 -3.31
CA ALA A 20 -14.35 11.21 -3.70
C ALA A 20 -14.11 11.47 -5.19
N LYS A 21 -15.05 11.07 -6.06
CA LYS A 21 -15.02 11.32 -7.51
C LYS A 21 -15.03 12.80 -7.85
N GLU A 22 -15.87 13.58 -7.17
CA GLU A 22 -15.90 15.05 -7.34
C GLU A 22 -14.57 15.69 -6.97
N TRP A 23 -13.94 15.27 -5.87
CA TRP A 23 -12.63 15.78 -5.48
C TRP A 23 -11.54 15.41 -6.49
N LEU A 24 -11.56 14.18 -7.02
CA LEU A 24 -10.67 13.73 -8.08
C LEU A 24 -10.83 14.54 -9.39
N ALA A 25 -11.99 15.15 -9.60
CA ALA A 25 -12.24 16.05 -10.74
C ALA A 25 -11.81 17.49 -10.46
N LYS A 26 -11.86 17.96 -9.20
CA LYS A 26 -11.62 19.35 -8.82
C LYS A 26 -10.15 19.73 -8.76
N ARG A 27 -9.24 18.79 -8.46
CA ARG A 27 -7.81 19.06 -8.33
C ARG A 27 -6.95 17.83 -8.61
N PRO A 28 -5.66 17.99 -8.94
CA PRO A 28 -4.75 16.87 -9.11
C PRO A 28 -4.45 16.17 -7.78
N PHE A 29 -4.25 14.85 -7.85
CA PHE A 29 -3.78 14.00 -6.77
C PHE A 29 -2.66 13.10 -7.30
N ALA A 30 -1.73 12.70 -6.42
CA ALA A 30 -0.64 11.80 -6.77
C ALA A 30 -1.10 10.33 -6.93
N ALA A 31 -2.23 9.96 -6.34
CA ALA A 31 -2.74 8.58 -6.37
C ALA A 31 -4.24 8.55 -6.03
N VAL A 32 -4.90 7.45 -6.40
CA VAL A 32 -6.19 7.06 -5.81
C VAL A 32 -5.90 6.12 -4.62
N GLY A 33 -6.36 6.48 -3.44
CA GLY A 33 -6.05 5.72 -2.21
C GLY A 33 -6.39 6.48 -0.92
N GLU A 34 -6.38 5.79 0.22
CA GLU A 34 -6.27 4.35 0.30
C GLU A 34 -7.58 3.68 -0.08
N ILE A 35 -7.48 2.64 -0.91
CA ILE A 35 -8.64 1.83 -1.35
C ILE A 35 -8.31 0.35 -1.13
N GLY A 36 -9.30 -0.51 -1.04
CA GLY A 36 -8.99 -1.92 -0.83
C GLY A 36 -10.08 -2.71 -0.13
N LEU A 37 -9.65 -3.76 0.59
CA LEU A 37 -10.53 -4.64 1.36
C LEU A 37 -10.02 -4.79 2.79
N ASP A 38 -10.96 -4.74 3.76
CA ASP A 38 -10.69 -5.01 5.18
C ASP A 38 -11.76 -5.96 5.73
N TYR A 39 -11.36 -7.19 6.04
CA TYR A 39 -12.25 -8.21 6.63
C TYR A 39 -11.99 -8.41 8.11
N TYR A 40 -11.17 -7.56 8.72
CA TYR A 40 -10.86 -7.64 10.13
C TYR A 40 -11.91 -6.97 11.02
N TRP A 41 -12.28 -5.72 10.69
CA TRP A 41 -13.14 -4.91 11.55
C TRP A 41 -14.62 -5.20 11.38
N ASP A 42 -15.09 -5.26 10.14
CA ASP A 42 -16.51 -5.40 9.83
C ASP A 42 -16.68 -6.15 8.51
N LYS A 43 -17.40 -7.27 8.56
CA LYS A 43 -17.68 -8.11 7.37
C LYS A 43 -19.08 -7.89 6.81
N THR A 44 -19.85 -6.96 7.36
CA THR A 44 -21.22 -6.67 6.90
C THR A 44 -21.22 -6.18 5.46
N PHE A 45 -20.25 -5.33 5.09
CA PHE A 45 -20.19 -4.61 3.83
C PHE A 45 -19.13 -5.14 2.84
N VAL A 46 -18.84 -6.46 2.88
CA VAL A 46 -17.80 -7.06 2.01
C VAL A 46 -18.10 -6.87 0.53
N GLN A 47 -19.37 -6.98 0.10
CA GLN A 47 -19.74 -6.81 -1.31
C GLN A 47 -19.60 -5.35 -1.73
N GLU A 48 -20.03 -4.43 -0.89
CA GLU A 48 -19.89 -2.98 -1.09
C GLU A 48 -18.43 -2.56 -1.14
N GLN A 49 -17.56 -3.14 -0.30
CA GLN A 49 -16.10 -2.94 -0.36
C GLN A 49 -15.53 -3.39 -1.73
N LYS A 50 -15.96 -4.54 -2.26
CA LYS A 50 -15.53 -5.03 -3.57
C LYS A 50 -16.02 -4.11 -4.70
N ILE A 51 -17.25 -3.62 -4.63
CA ILE A 51 -17.79 -2.64 -5.58
C ILE A 51 -17.00 -1.34 -5.51
N ALA A 52 -16.78 -0.81 -4.30
CA ALA A 52 -16.03 0.42 -4.09
C ALA A 52 -14.58 0.32 -4.60
N LEU A 53 -13.90 -0.81 -4.35
CA LEU A 53 -12.54 -1.06 -4.86
C LEU A 53 -12.51 -1.04 -6.39
N ASN A 54 -13.39 -1.82 -7.04
CA ASN A 54 -13.46 -1.88 -8.50
C ASN A 54 -13.75 -0.49 -9.13
N THR A 55 -14.69 0.24 -8.54
CA THR A 55 -15.07 1.59 -8.99
C THR A 55 -13.86 2.55 -8.93
N GLN A 56 -13.14 2.56 -7.83
CA GLN A 56 -12.01 3.45 -7.62
C GLN A 56 -10.79 3.06 -8.47
N MET A 57 -10.53 1.76 -8.69
CA MET A 57 -9.50 1.31 -9.64
C MET A 57 -9.84 1.74 -11.08
N SER A 58 -11.12 1.74 -11.46
CA SER A 58 -11.55 2.27 -12.77
C SER A 58 -11.22 3.75 -12.93
N TRP A 59 -11.49 4.57 -11.90
CA TRP A 59 -11.11 6.00 -11.92
C TRP A 59 -9.60 6.20 -12.00
N ALA A 60 -8.81 5.36 -11.31
CA ALA A 60 -7.36 5.42 -11.37
C ALA A 60 -6.85 5.15 -12.78
N LEU A 61 -7.37 4.14 -13.47
CA LEU A 61 -7.06 3.87 -14.89
C LEU A 61 -7.43 5.03 -15.80
N GLU A 62 -8.67 5.55 -15.69
CA GLU A 62 -9.16 6.67 -16.51
C GLU A 62 -8.30 7.93 -16.36
N LYS A 63 -7.74 8.15 -15.15
CA LYS A 63 -6.92 9.32 -14.83
C LYS A 63 -5.42 9.08 -14.95
N ASN A 64 -5.01 7.87 -15.31
CA ASN A 64 -3.62 7.44 -15.34
C ASN A 64 -2.90 7.73 -14.00
N LEU A 65 -3.57 7.41 -12.90
CA LEU A 65 -3.05 7.55 -11.54
C LEU A 65 -2.74 6.17 -10.94
N PRO A 66 -1.67 6.05 -10.13
CA PRO A 66 -1.43 4.85 -9.37
C PRO A 66 -2.46 4.69 -8.23
N VAL A 67 -2.54 3.48 -7.69
CA VAL A 67 -3.38 3.17 -6.53
C VAL A 67 -2.55 2.80 -5.31
N VAL A 68 -3.06 3.15 -4.11
CA VAL A 68 -2.53 2.70 -2.82
C VAL A 68 -3.54 1.72 -2.24
N ILE A 69 -3.15 0.44 -2.19
CA ILE A 69 -4.03 -0.68 -1.84
C ILE A 69 -3.88 -1.05 -0.37
N HIS A 70 -4.98 -0.92 0.36
CA HIS A 70 -5.15 -1.50 1.69
C HIS A 70 -5.65 -2.94 1.59
N THR A 71 -5.08 -3.85 2.39
CA THR A 71 -5.62 -5.20 2.52
C THR A 71 -5.39 -5.76 3.91
N ARG A 72 -6.45 -6.20 4.57
CA ARG A 72 -6.40 -6.82 5.89
C ARG A 72 -7.36 -7.99 5.97
N ASP A 73 -6.81 -9.19 6.27
CA ASP A 73 -7.54 -10.48 6.23
C ASP A 73 -8.26 -10.74 4.88
N ALA A 74 -7.84 -10.07 3.80
CA ALA A 74 -8.48 -10.06 2.49
C ALA A 74 -7.51 -10.19 1.31
N MET A 75 -6.25 -10.58 1.57
CA MET A 75 -5.16 -10.53 0.59
C MET A 75 -5.52 -11.26 -0.72
N ARG A 76 -6.10 -12.47 -0.65
CA ARG A 76 -6.42 -13.23 -1.86
C ARG A 76 -7.49 -12.53 -2.71
N ASP A 77 -8.60 -12.13 -2.08
CA ASP A 77 -9.68 -11.42 -2.77
C ASP A 77 -9.19 -10.10 -3.37
N THR A 78 -8.31 -9.38 -2.64
CA THR A 78 -7.73 -8.12 -3.14
C THR A 78 -6.88 -8.36 -4.38
N ILE A 79 -6.00 -9.36 -4.39
CA ILE A 79 -5.16 -9.69 -5.55
C ILE A 79 -6.03 -10.09 -6.75
N ASP A 80 -7.05 -10.93 -6.52
CA ASP A 80 -7.94 -11.39 -7.59
C ASP A 80 -8.72 -10.26 -8.24
N LEU A 81 -9.13 -9.23 -7.47
CA LEU A 81 -9.77 -8.03 -7.99
C LEU A 81 -8.80 -7.06 -8.68
N VAL A 82 -7.56 -6.93 -8.19
CA VAL A 82 -6.55 -6.04 -8.77
C VAL A 82 -6.01 -6.58 -10.09
N LYS A 83 -5.86 -7.89 -10.22
CA LYS A 83 -5.22 -8.54 -11.37
C LYS A 83 -5.78 -8.14 -12.74
N PRO A 84 -7.11 -8.09 -12.97
CA PRO A 84 -7.66 -7.62 -14.26
C PRO A 84 -7.34 -6.16 -14.57
N PHE A 85 -7.17 -5.31 -13.56
CA PHE A 85 -6.80 -3.91 -13.72
C PHE A 85 -5.29 -3.75 -13.99
N ALA A 86 -4.46 -4.54 -13.33
CA ALA A 86 -3.02 -4.61 -13.61
C ALA A 86 -2.76 -4.99 -15.08
N GLN A 87 -3.51 -5.96 -15.63
CA GLN A 87 -3.44 -6.35 -17.04
C GLN A 87 -3.83 -5.21 -18.00
N LYS A 88 -4.58 -4.22 -17.54
CA LYS A 88 -4.94 -3.00 -18.30
C LYS A 88 -3.95 -1.85 -18.07
N GLY A 89 -2.85 -2.08 -17.34
CA GLY A 89 -1.81 -1.08 -17.08
C GLY A 89 -1.96 -0.32 -15.76
N LEU A 90 -2.90 -0.69 -14.87
CA LEU A 90 -2.96 -0.10 -13.54
C LEU A 90 -1.70 -0.45 -12.75
N GLN A 91 -1.08 0.56 -12.17
CA GLN A 91 0.06 0.42 -11.25
C GLN A 91 -0.31 0.87 -9.85
N GLY A 92 0.46 0.45 -8.86
CA GLY A 92 0.21 0.85 -7.49
C GLY A 92 1.14 0.21 -6.47
N VAL A 93 0.80 0.35 -5.22
CA VAL A 93 1.50 -0.23 -4.08
C VAL A 93 0.50 -0.95 -3.16
N PHE A 94 0.83 -2.15 -2.75
CA PHE A 94 0.19 -2.80 -1.61
C PHE A 94 0.87 -2.27 -0.36
N HIS A 95 0.21 -1.33 0.33
CA HIS A 95 0.79 -0.69 1.49
C HIS A 95 0.79 -1.62 2.70
N CYS A 96 1.66 -1.35 3.67
CA CYS A 96 1.84 -2.16 4.89
C CYS A 96 1.94 -3.68 4.62
N PHE A 97 2.70 -4.05 3.58
CA PHE A 97 2.79 -5.44 3.15
C PHE A 97 3.29 -6.35 4.27
N SER A 98 2.54 -7.43 4.53
CA SER A 98 2.85 -8.45 5.54
C SER A 98 2.49 -9.87 5.08
N GLY A 99 2.48 -10.10 3.76
CA GLY A 99 2.15 -11.40 3.17
C GLY A 99 3.33 -12.39 3.15
N SER A 100 3.11 -13.55 2.49
CA SER A 100 4.16 -14.53 2.23
C SER A 100 5.04 -14.14 1.03
N ARG A 101 6.12 -14.91 0.81
CA ARG A 101 7.00 -14.78 -0.34
C ARG A 101 6.24 -14.96 -1.67
N GLU A 102 5.38 -15.96 -1.74
CA GLU A 102 4.58 -16.28 -2.93
C GLU A 102 3.64 -15.12 -3.28
N ILE A 103 3.01 -14.54 -2.26
CA ILE A 103 2.15 -13.37 -2.40
C ILE A 103 2.96 -12.16 -2.88
N ALA A 104 4.13 -11.90 -2.30
CA ALA A 104 5.01 -10.82 -2.75
C ALA A 104 5.40 -10.99 -4.23
N GLN A 105 5.76 -12.20 -4.64
CA GLN A 105 6.08 -12.50 -6.03
C GLN A 105 4.89 -12.31 -6.97
N GLU A 106 3.68 -12.68 -6.54
CA GLU A 106 2.48 -12.47 -7.34
C GLU A 106 2.18 -10.98 -7.54
N ILE A 107 2.27 -10.19 -6.47
CA ILE A 107 2.07 -8.74 -6.50
C ILE A 107 3.09 -8.06 -7.43
N THR A 108 4.37 -8.40 -7.28
CA THR A 108 5.43 -7.78 -8.11
C THR A 108 5.36 -8.18 -9.58
N ARG A 109 4.94 -9.42 -9.89
CA ARG A 109 4.66 -9.84 -11.28
C ARG A 109 3.49 -9.11 -11.92
N MET A 110 2.56 -8.58 -11.14
CA MET A 110 1.48 -7.71 -11.61
C MET A 110 1.95 -6.27 -11.87
N GLY A 111 3.20 -5.92 -11.55
CA GLY A 111 3.71 -4.55 -11.66
C GLY A 111 3.36 -3.65 -10.48
N PHE A 112 3.08 -4.23 -9.32
CA PHE A 112 2.77 -3.50 -8.09
C PHE A 112 3.93 -3.53 -7.11
N TYR A 113 4.11 -2.43 -6.39
CA TYR A 113 5.10 -2.28 -5.33
C TYR A 113 4.60 -2.84 -4.00
N LEU A 114 5.56 -3.09 -3.11
CA LEU A 114 5.33 -3.52 -1.73
C LEU A 114 5.71 -2.37 -0.79
N GLY A 115 4.77 -1.89 -0.01
CA GLY A 115 4.99 -0.88 1.02
C GLY A 115 5.59 -1.51 2.27
N ILE A 116 6.80 -1.10 2.64
CA ILE A 116 7.49 -1.60 3.83
C ILE A 116 7.58 -0.49 4.87
N GLY A 117 6.88 -0.69 5.97
CA GLY A 117 6.76 0.27 7.06
C GLY A 117 7.31 -0.23 8.39
N GLY A 118 6.85 0.40 9.48
CA GLY A 118 7.30 0.14 10.85
C GLY A 118 7.19 -1.31 11.30
N VAL A 119 6.27 -2.09 10.71
CA VAL A 119 6.08 -3.53 10.99
C VAL A 119 7.36 -4.34 10.75
N LEU A 120 8.23 -3.93 9.83
CA LEU A 120 9.53 -4.56 9.61
C LEU A 120 10.35 -4.64 10.90
N THR A 121 10.20 -3.65 11.79
CA THR A 121 10.97 -3.57 13.04
C THR A 121 10.42 -4.46 14.15
N TYR A 122 9.24 -5.10 13.96
CA TYR A 122 8.58 -5.86 15.00
C TYR A 122 9.13 -7.29 15.11
N PRO A 123 9.62 -7.72 16.29
CA PRO A 123 10.28 -9.03 16.43
C PRO A 123 9.42 -10.23 16.03
N LYS A 124 8.10 -10.12 16.21
CA LYS A 124 7.15 -11.23 15.97
C LYS A 124 6.45 -11.18 14.61
N ALA A 125 6.74 -10.19 13.76
CA ALA A 125 6.04 -10.02 12.49
C ALA A 125 6.50 -10.97 11.37
N GLY A 126 7.65 -11.64 11.53
CA GLY A 126 8.21 -12.53 10.50
C GLY A 126 8.72 -11.81 9.24
N LEU A 127 8.47 -10.51 9.11
CA LEU A 127 8.78 -9.74 7.91
C LEU A 127 10.29 -9.57 7.68
N LYS A 128 11.12 -9.64 8.73
CA LYS A 128 12.60 -9.53 8.60
C LYS A 128 13.19 -10.63 7.73
N GLU A 129 12.77 -11.87 7.92
CA GLU A 129 13.26 -13.00 7.11
C GLU A 129 12.80 -12.87 5.67
N LEU A 130 11.55 -12.49 5.47
CA LEU A 130 11.01 -12.25 4.14
C LEU A 130 11.74 -11.09 3.43
N ALA A 131 12.06 -10.00 4.14
CA ALA A 131 12.73 -8.84 3.60
C ALA A 131 14.12 -9.12 3.03
N LYS A 132 14.78 -10.22 3.42
CA LYS A 132 16.04 -10.67 2.81
C LYS A 132 15.89 -11.04 1.34
N GLU A 133 14.71 -11.46 0.94
CA GLU A 133 14.44 -12.05 -0.38
C GLU A 133 13.54 -11.20 -1.28
N LEU A 134 12.87 -10.19 -0.73
CA LEU A 134 12.02 -9.29 -1.51
C LEU A 134 12.84 -8.53 -2.57
N PRO A 135 12.36 -8.43 -3.82
CA PRO A 135 13.07 -7.68 -4.85
C PRO A 135 13.08 -6.18 -4.54
N LEU A 136 14.26 -5.60 -4.32
CA LEU A 136 14.42 -4.19 -3.90
C LEU A 136 13.81 -3.21 -4.90
N ASP A 137 13.83 -3.52 -6.19
CA ASP A 137 13.22 -2.69 -7.24
C ASP A 137 11.69 -2.56 -7.11
N TRP A 138 11.08 -3.32 -6.23
CA TRP A 138 9.64 -3.31 -5.96
C TRP A 138 9.27 -2.91 -4.54
N ILE A 139 10.22 -2.35 -3.78
CA ILE A 139 9.99 -1.87 -2.40
C ILE A 139 9.85 -0.35 -2.40
N ILE A 140 8.82 0.13 -1.69
CA ILE A 140 8.63 1.54 -1.29
C ILE A 140 8.63 1.58 0.24
N LEU A 141 9.37 2.54 0.82
CA LEU A 141 9.34 2.78 2.27
C LEU A 141 8.17 3.69 2.62
N GLU A 142 7.52 3.38 3.73
CA GLU A 142 6.35 4.11 4.22
C GLU A 142 6.28 4.16 5.74
N THR A 143 5.34 4.92 6.30
CA THR A 143 5.15 5.02 7.76
C THR A 143 3.84 4.45 8.26
N ASP A 144 2.77 4.59 7.52
CA ASP A 144 1.37 4.44 8.00
C ASP A 144 1.06 5.36 9.20
N ALA A 145 1.69 6.54 9.25
CA ALA A 145 1.48 7.50 10.34
C ALA A 145 -0.01 7.95 10.41
N PRO A 146 -0.59 8.03 11.59
CA PRO A 146 0.02 8.03 12.93
C PRO A 146 0.15 6.65 13.60
N TYR A 147 -0.07 5.57 12.86
CA TYR A 147 -0.08 4.18 13.33
C TYR A 147 1.25 3.47 13.08
N LEU A 148 1.38 2.21 13.53
CA LEU A 148 2.46 1.27 13.25
C LEU A 148 3.88 1.81 13.50
N THR A 149 4.03 2.58 14.59
CA THR A 149 5.30 3.20 14.99
C THR A 149 6.43 2.17 15.09
N PRO A 150 7.59 2.39 14.45
CA PRO A 150 8.71 1.46 14.50
C PRO A 150 9.36 1.37 15.89
N VAL A 151 10.08 0.27 16.15
CA VAL A 151 11.02 0.18 17.28
C VAL A 151 12.17 1.17 17.02
N PRO A 152 12.63 1.93 18.05
CA PRO A 152 12.33 1.80 19.49
C PRO A 152 11.11 2.62 19.96
N PHE A 153 10.37 3.28 19.08
CA PHE A 153 9.34 4.25 19.45
C PHE A 153 7.93 3.65 19.62
N ARG A 154 7.80 2.34 19.71
CA ARG A 154 6.53 1.64 19.96
C ARG A 154 5.73 2.29 21.10
N GLY A 155 4.40 2.44 20.86
CA GLY A 155 3.49 3.08 21.82
C GLY A 155 3.43 4.61 21.72
N LYS A 156 4.29 5.25 20.92
CA LYS A 156 4.18 6.66 20.57
C LYS A 156 3.43 6.85 19.26
N ARG A 157 2.99 8.08 18.96
CA ARG A 157 2.47 8.46 17.66
C ARG A 157 3.56 8.32 16.60
N ASN A 158 3.24 7.66 15.49
CA ASN A 158 4.16 7.53 14.35
C ASN A 158 4.21 8.83 13.54
N GLU A 159 5.34 9.07 12.88
CA GLU A 159 5.58 10.26 12.06
C GLU A 159 6.57 9.97 10.92
N PRO A 160 6.57 10.76 9.82
CA PRO A 160 7.45 10.54 8.67
C PRO A 160 8.95 10.55 9.01
N SER A 161 9.36 11.27 10.05
CA SER A 161 10.76 11.32 10.53
C SER A 161 11.29 9.96 11.02
N TYR A 162 10.44 8.94 11.16
CA TYR A 162 10.84 7.58 11.54
C TYR A 162 11.20 6.67 10.35
N ILE A 163 11.03 7.11 9.11
CA ILE A 163 11.48 6.37 7.91
C ILE A 163 12.95 5.94 8.00
N PRO A 164 13.92 6.77 8.46
CA PRO A 164 15.32 6.36 8.57
C PRO A 164 15.55 5.12 9.41
N TYR A 165 14.76 4.87 10.46
CA TYR A 165 14.87 3.66 11.28
C TYR A 165 14.45 2.39 10.53
N ILE A 166 13.46 2.51 9.65
CA ILE A 166 12.99 1.42 8.80
C ILE A 166 14.03 1.16 7.70
N ALA A 167 14.54 2.23 7.07
CA ALA A 167 15.58 2.17 6.04
C ALA A 167 16.85 1.53 6.55
N GLN A 168 17.35 1.97 7.73
CA GLN A 168 18.57 1.41 8.33
C GLN A 168 18.41 -0.09 8.60
N LEU A 169 17.27 -0.51 9.21
CA LEU A 169 17.04 -1.92 9.47
C LEU A 169 16.95 -2.74 8.18
N LEU A 170 16.33 -2.24 7.13
CA LEU A 170 16.25 -2.94 5.85
C LEU A 170 17.63 -3.03 5.18
N ALA A 171 18.45 -1.97 5.27
CA ALA A 171 19.82 -1.97 4.77
C ALA A 171 20.69 -3.00 5.52
N ASP A 172 20.57 -3.07 6.85
CA ASP A 172 21.27 -4.07 7.68
C ASP A 172 20.86 -5.51 7.29
N ILE A 173 19.54 -5.76 7.10
CA ILE A 173 19.00 -7.06 6.65
C ILE A 173 19.55 -7.46 5.29
N ARG A 174 19.78 -6.49 4.40
CA ARG A 174 20.25 -6.68 3.01
C ARG A 174 21.77 -6.60 2.88
N GLU A 175 22.48 -6.39 3.98
CA GLU A 175 23.96 -6.25 4.02
C GLU A 175 24.47 -5.19 3.03
N MET A 176 23.77 -4.04 2.96
CA MET A 176 24.08 -2.94 2.05
C MET A 176 24.14 -1.59 2.77
N GLN A 177 24.69 -0.56 2.11
CA GLN A 177 24.71 0.78 2.67
C GLN A 177 23.32 1.42 2.66
N MET A 178 22.98 2.15 3.73
CA MET A 178 21.67 2.82 3.85
C MET A 178 21.42 3.80 2.70
N ASP A 179 22.42 4.55 2.27
CA ASP A 179 22.30 5.53 1.18
C ASP A 179 21.97 4.84 -0.16
N GLU A 180 22.53 3.66 -0.40
CA GLU A 180 22.21 2.85 -1.59
C GLU A 180 20.76 2.35 -1.54
N LEU A 181 20.31 1.83 -0.39
CA LEU A 181 18.93 1.42 -0.19
C LEU A 181 17.95 2.59 -0.43
N ILE A 182 18.25 3.75 0.15
CA ILE A 182 17.43 4.96 0.02
C ILE A 182 17.37 5.38 -1.46
N ALA A 183 18.47 5.35 -2.19
CA ALA A 183 18.50 5.70 -3.61
C ALA A 183 17.57 4.77 -4.43
N ILE A 184 17.61 3.46 -4.18
CA ILE A 184 16.75 2.49 -4.86
C ILE A 184 15.27 2.74 -4.52
N THR A 185 14.93 2.84 -3.24
CA THR A 185 13.53 2.96 -2.81
C THR A 185 12.91 4.32 -3.18
N ASN A 186 13.70 5.40 -3.17
CA ASN A 186 13.28 6.70 -3.69
C ASN A 186 13.03 6.66 -5.20
N ASN A 187 13.90 6.02 -5.98
CA ASN A 187 13.69 5.84 -7.40
C ASN A 187 12.39 5.05 -7.68
N ASN A 188 12.08 4.03 -6.89
CA ASN A 188 10.83 3.29 -6.98
C ASN A 188 9.61 4.19 -6.71
N SER A 189 9.66 5.00 -5.65
CA SER A 189 8.60 5.98 -5.33
C SER A 189 8.42 7.00 -6.46
N SER A 190 9.52 7.53 -7.00
CA SER A 190 9.50 8.49 -8.11
C SER A 190 8.93 7.88 -9.39
N LYS A 191 9.26 6.63 -9.70
CA LYS A 191 8.67 5.91 -10.84
C LYS A 191 7.15 5.75 -10.69
N LEU A 192 6.68 5.45 -9.48
CA LEU A 192 5.25 5.19 -9.24
C LEU A 192 4.44 6.50 -9.19
N PHE A 193 4.92 7.52 -8.48
CA PHE A 193 4.15 8.73 -8.17
C PHE A 193 4.53 9.95 -9.02
N GLY A 194 5.54 9.84 -9.89
CA GLY A 194 5.91 10.91 -10.83
C GLY A 194 6.58 12.12 -10.15
N SER A 195 7.34 11.91 -9.08
CA SER A 195 7.99 12.96 -8.29
C SER A 195 9.50 13.01 -8.52
#